data_7a3f09f08e621ce3d9718488d6ea6020
#
_entry.id   7a3f09f08e621ce3d9718488d6ea6020
#
_cell.length_a   1.000
_cell.length_b   1.000
_cell.length_c   1.000
_cell.angle_alpha   90.00
_cell.angle_beta   90.00
_cell.angle_gamma   90.00
#
_symmetry.space_group_name_H-M   'P 1'
#
loop_
_entity.id
_entity.type
_entity.pdbx_description
1 polymer ?
#
loop_
_entity_poly.entity_id
_entity_poly.type
_entity_poly.pdbx_seq_one_letter_code
_entity_poly.pdbx_strand_id
1 'polypeptide(L)' 'MKTYVSESNLKPSEWQLEQSTVYHNTNIAECERQTEEAVEKYFKYDVTEYTYDEYNLLLNKSNSDAIDEIVISMLGE' A
#
# COMPACT_ATOMS: atom_id res chain seq x y z
N MET A 1 6.90 9.98 7.11
CA MET A 1 6.80 8.61 6.56
C MET A 1 6.87 7.61 7.68
N LYS A 2 6.02 6.62 7.64
CA LYS A 2 5.92 5.61 8.69
C LYS A 2 5.75 4.24 8.03
N THR A 3 6.47 3.24 8.51
CA THR A 3 6.41 1.89 7.93
C THR A 3 6.10 0.88 9.04
N TYR A 4 5.16 -0.02 8.75
CA TYR A 4 4.77 -1.07 9.71
C TYR A 4 4.16 -2.25 8.95
N VAL A 5 3.99 -3.36 9.66
CA VAL A 5 3.36 -4.56 9.10
C VAL A 5 1.89 -4.56 9.48
N SER A 6 1.03 -4.91 8.52
CA SER A 6 -0.40 -5.02 8.75
C SER A 6 -0.94 -6.34 8.23
N GLU A 7 -2.15 -6.68 8.65
CA GLU A 7 -2.85 -7.90 8.22
C GLU A 7 -4.28 -7.56 7.87
N SER A 8 -4.82 -8.27 6.88
CA SER A 8 -6.19 -8.05 6.45
C SER A 8 -6.77 -9.35 5.89
N ASN A 9 -8.07 -9.54 6.04
CA ASN A 9 -8.76 -10.68 5.46
C ASN A 9 -8.92 -10.52 3.95
N LEU A 10 -8.82 -9.30 3.45
CA LEU A 10 -8.94 -9.00 2.04
C LEU A 10 -7.59 -8.54 1.49
N LYS A 11 -7.32 -8.88 0.24
CA LYS A 11 -6.09 -8.46 -0.40
C LYS A 11 -6.09 -6.93 -0.56
N PRO A 12 -5.11 -6.23 0.02
CA PRO A 12 -5.07 -4.78 -0.11
C PRO A 12 -4.62 -4.35 -1.50
N SER A 13 -5.02 -3.15 -1.89
CA SER A 13 -4.50 -2.52 -3.09
C SER A 13 -3.07 -2.05 -2.81
N GLU A 14 -2.24 -2.00 -3.85
CA GLU A 14 -0.87 -1.54 -3.67
C GLU A 14 -0.84 -0.11 -3.16
N TRP A 15 -1.71 0.74 -3.67
CA TRP A 15 -1.81 2.14 -3.25
C TRP A 15 -3.21 2.43 -2.77
N GLN A 16 -3.30 3.13 -1.64
CA GLN A 16 -4.58 3.56 -1.07
C GLN A 16 -4.47 5.01 -0.65
N LEU A 17 -5.51 5.78 -0.92
CA LEU A 17 -5.59 7.17 -0.48
C LEU A 17 -6.76 7.30 0.47
N GLU A 18 -6.50 7.76 1.68
CA GLU A 18 -7.54 8.01 2.67
C GLU A 18 -7.31 9.40 3.27
N GLN A 19 -8.31 10.25 3.15
CA GLN A 19 -8.23 11.63 3.64
C GLN A 19 -6.97 12.30 3.10
N SER A 20 -5.99 12.57 3.95
CA SER A 20 -4.75 13.23 3.58
C SER A 20 -3.53 12.31 3.70
N THR A 21 -3.76 11.01 3.75
CA THR A 21 -2.68 10.03 3.91
C THR A 21 -2.65 9.08 2.73
N VAL A 22 -1.47 8.82 2.21
CA VAL A 22 -1.27 7.86 1.13
C VAL A 22 -0.60 6.62 1.71
N TYR A 23 -1.18 5.47 1.46
CA TYR A 23 -0.64 4.19 1.92
C TYR A 23 -0.07 3.41 0.76
N HIS A 24 1.14 2.93 0.90
CA HIS A 24 1.76 2.05 -0.08
C HIS A 24 1.93 0.67 0.56
N ASN A 25 1.19 -0.31 0.06
CA ASN A 25 1.20 -1.67 0.57
C ASN A 25 2.10 -2.54 -0.32
N THR A 26 3.14 -3.11 0.28
CA THR A 26 4.13 -3.90 -0.44
C THR A 26 4.34 -5.24 0.24
N ASN A 27 5.02 -6.15 -0.46
CA ASN A 27 5.32 -7.48 0.06
C ASN A 27 4.06 -8.21 0.55
N ILE A 28 3.00 -8.10 -0.24
CA ILE A 28 1.71 -8.71 0.09
C ILE A 28 1.84 -10.23 -0.04
N ALA A 29 1.63 -10.93 1.06
CA ALA A 29 1.72 -12.38 1.10
C ALA A 29 0.44 -12.98 1.64
N GLU A 30 -0.01 -14.05 1.00
CA GLU A 30 -1.16 -14.80 1.48
C GLU A 30 -0.70 -15.74 2.59
N CYS A 31 -1.37 -15.70 3.72
CA CYS A 31 -1.06 -16.51 4.89
C CYS A 31 -2.28 -17.30 5.32
N GLU A 32 -2.04 -18.31 6.12
CA GLU A 32 -3.11 -19.14 6.67
C GLU A 32 -2.94 -19.23 8.18
N ARG A 33 -4.07 -19.16 8.88
CA ARG A 33 -4.12 -19.32 10.33
C ARG A 33 -5.05 -20.47 10.64
N GLN A 34 -4.56 -21.44 11.39
CA GLN A 34 -5.38 -22.56 11.80
C GLN A 34 -6.11 -22.22 13.11
N THR A 35 -7.42 -22.33 13.09
CA THR A 35 -8.25 -22.17 14.27
C THR A 35 -8.87 -23.51 14.63
N GLU A 36 -9.54 -23.58 15.77
CA GLU A 36 -10.18 -24.83 16.21
C GLU A 36 -11.27 -25.31 15.26
N GLU A 37 -11.88 -24.39 14.52
CA GLU A 37 -13.02 -24.71 13.65
C GLU A 37 -12.67 -24.78 12.17
N ALA A 38 -11.63 -24.04 11.75
CA ALA A 38 -11.34 -23.94 10.32
C ALA A 38 -9.96 -23.33 10.09
N VAL A 39 -9.56 -23.33 8.83
CA VAL A 39 -8.36 -22.60 8.39
C VAL A 39 -8.82 -21.26 7.85
N GLU A 40 -8.29 -20.19 8.41
CA GLU A 40 -8.59 -18.84 7.96
C GLU A 40 -7.44 -18.33 7.08
N LYS A 41 -7.79 -17.72 5.98
CA LYS A 41 -6.82 -17.10 5.09
C LYS A 41 -6.80 -15.61 5.33
N TYR A 42 -5.60 -15.05 5.34
CA TYR A 42 -5.43 -13.61 5.50
C TYR A 42 -4.20 -13.16 4.72
N PHE A 43 -4.05 -11.86 4.58
CA PHE A 43 -2.91 -11.26 3.87
C PHE A 43 -2.07 -10.47 4.86
N LYS A 44 -0.77 -10.66 4.78
CA LYS A 44 0.20 -9.91 5.57
C LYS A 44 1.02 -9.07 4.61
N TYR A 45 1.22 -7.82 4.92
CA TYR A 45 1.89 -6.90 4.02
C TYR A 45 2.56 -5.77 4.79
N ASP A 46 3.52 -5.13 4.14
CA ASP A 46 4.20 -3.97 4.67
C ASP A 46 3.45 -2.72 4.22
N VAL A 47 3.19 -1.81 5.15
CA VAL A 47 2.49 -0.57 4.87
C VAL A 47 3.46 0.59 5.08
N THR A 48 3.58 1.46 4.09
CA THR A 48 4.29 2.71 4.22
C THR A 48 3.28 3.85 4.11
N GLU A 49 3.20 4.68 5.14
CA GLU A 49 2.31 5.83 5.16
C GLU A 49 3.09 7.08 4.76
N TYR A 50 2.52 7.82 3.83
CA TYR A 50 3.06 9.11 3.43
C TYR A 50 2.01 10.17 3.73
N THR A 51 2.44 11.32 4.26
CA THR A 51 1.55 12.47 4.28
C THR A 51 1.39 12.96 2.84
N TYR A 52 0.35 13.74 2.58
CA TYR A 52 0.13 14.26 1.25
C TYR A 52 1.34 15.08 0.77
N ASP A 53 1.92 15.86 1.67
CA ASP A 53 3.10 16.66 1.34
C ASP A 53 4.31 15.78 1.01
N GLU A 54 4.51 14.73 1.78
CA GLU A 54 5.60 13.77 1.51
C GLU A 54 5.40 13.08 0.17
N TYR A 55 4.19 12.72 -0.15
CA TYR A 55 3.87 12.07 -1.41
C TYR A 55 4.12 13.02 -2.58
N ASN A 56 3.68 14.27 -2.46
CA ASN A 56 3.91 15.28 -3.49
C ASN A 56 5.40 15.55 -3.68
N LEU A 57 6.16 15.58 -2.59
CA LEU A 57 7.60 15.73 -2.67
C LEU A 57 8.27 14.57 -3.41
N LEU A 58 7.78 13.36 -3.17
CA LEU A 58 8.28 12.18 -3.85
C LEU A 58 8.02 12.27 -5.35
N LEU A 59 6.83 12.71 -5.74
CA LEU A 59 6.48 12.89 -7.14
C LEU A 59 7.31 13.96 -7.81
N ASN A 60 7.51 15.09 -7.14
CA ASN A 60 8.28 16.20 -7.70
C ASN A 60 9.77 15.88 -7.78
N LYS A 61 10.28 15.15 -6.79
CA LYS A 61 11.70 14.83 -6.73
C LYS A 61 12.14 13.89 -7.83
N SER A 62 11.25 13.04 -8.23
CA SER A 62 11.55 12.08 -9.28
C SER A 62 11.00 12.55 -10.61
N ASN A 63 11.12 13.79 -10.92
CA ASN A 63 10.66 14.38 -12.14
C ASN A 63 11.29 13.66 -13.36
N SER A 64 10.88 12.43 -13.54
CA SER A 64 11.37 11.56 -14.60
C SER A 64 10.17 10.83 -15.19
N ASP A 65 10.38 10.24 -16.36
CA ASP A 65 9.33 9.53 -17.06
C ASP A 65 8.72 8.41 -16.24
N ALA A 66 9.53 7.77 -15.39
CA ALA A 66 9.06 6.68 -14.56
C ALA A 66 8.01 7.16 -13.55
N ILE A 67 8.09 8.40 -13.12
CA ILE A 67 7.15 8.94 -12.18
C ILE A 67 5.86 9.35 -12.84
N ASP A 68 5.95 9.83 -14.04
CA ASP A 68 4.74 10.10 -14.80
C ASP A 68 3.92 8.82 -14.98
N GLU A 69 4.59 7.68 -15.17
CA GLU A 69 3.89 6.41 -15.24
C GLU A 69 3.21 6.05 -13.94
N ILE A 70 3.86 6.29 -12.80
CA ILE A 70 3.27 6.02 -11.50
C ILE A 70 2.05 6.90 -11.26
N VAL A 71 2.14 8.17 -11.59
CA VAL A 71 1.03 9.11 -11.45
C VAL A 71 -0.13 8.69 -12.34
N ILE A 72 0.14 8.33 -13.58
CA ILE A 72 -0.90 7.88 -14.51
C ILE A 72 -1.55 6.60 -13.98
N SER A 73 -0.76 5.67 -13.47
CA SER A 73 -1.29 4.43 -12.93
C SER A 73 -2.20 4.68 -11.74
N MET A 74 -1.86 5.61 -10.88
CA MET A 74 -2.68 5.96 -9.74
C MET A 74 -3.95 6.69 -10.12
N LEU A 75 -3.87 7.57 -11.09
CA LEU A 75 -5.03 8.34 -11.54
C LEU A 75 -5.95 7.55 -12.46
N GLY A 76 -5.42 6.50 -13.06
CA GLY A 76 -6.18 5.66 -13.98
C GLY A 76 -6.96 4.55 -13.30
N GLU A 77 -6.82 4.43 -11.99
CA GLU A 77 -7.55 3.40 -11.24
C GLU A 77 -8.97 3.79 -10.90
#